data_7a9177e0c6fc7ccd1b6e655fc71bd822
#
_entry.id   7a9177e0c6fc7ccd1b6e655fc71bd822
#
_cell.length_a   1.000
_cell.length_b   1.000
_cell.length_c   1.000
_cell.angle_alpha   90.00
_cell.angle_beta   90.00
_cell.angle_gamma   90.00
#
_symmetry.space_group_name_H-M   'P 1'
#
loop_
_entity.id
_entity.type
_entity.pdbx_description
1 polymer ?
#
loop_
_entity_poly.entity_id
_entity_poly.type
_entity_poly.pdbx_seq_one_letter_code
_entity_poly.pdbx_strand_id
1 'polypeptide(L)'
;MFVLQRILESDGYFTLLDKNKVVKQNKFFRLFATANTIGLGDTTGLYTGTQQINQAQLDRWEIVTSLNYLEEEKELEIILAKNRSLDNTEGKNKISNMIKVASLTRKGFMNGDI
;
A
#
# COMPACT_ATOMS: atom_id res chain seq x y z
N MET A 1 7.15 7.37 15.10
CA MET A 1 6.85 5.94 14.95
C MET A 1 6.90 5.13 16.25
N PHE A 2 7.67 5.52 17.25
CA PHE A 2 7.80 4.84 18.56
C PHE A 2 6.49 4.62 19.33
N VAL A 3 5.50 5.49 19.15
CA VAL A 3 4.20 5.39 19.83
C VAL A 3 3.41 4.16 19.40
N LEU A 4 3.49 3.77 18.13
CA LEU A 4 2.77 2.61 17.59
C LEU A 4 3.41 1.28 17.98
N GLN A 5 4.68 1.26 18.34
CA GLN A 5 5.39 0.02 18.71
C GLN A 5 4.76 -0.66 19.91
N ARG A 6 4.41 0.12 20.96
CA ARG A 6 3.78 -0.43 22.15
C ARG A 6 2.40 -1.02 21.93
N ILE A 7 1.68 -0.54 20.89
CA ILE A 7 0.37 -1.11 20.51
C ILE A 7 0.52 -2.48 19.83
N LEU A 8 1.67 -2.70 19.18
CA LEU A 8 1.96 -3.96 18.46
C LEU A 8 2.58 -5.03 19.37
N GLU A 9 2.89 -4.71 20.61
CA GLU A 9 3.38 -5.68 21.59
C GLU A 9 2.22 -6.49 22.19
N SER A 10 2.50 -7.69 22.70
CA SER A 10 1.50 -8.60 23.28
C SER A 10 0.67 -7.96 24.42
N ASP A 11 1.29 -7.07 25.19
CA ASP A 11 0.64 -6.31 26.26
C ASP A 11 0.12 -4.94 25.78
N GLY A 12 -0.18 -4.81 24.52
CA GLY A 12 -0.45 -3.57 23.79
C GLY A 12 -1.25 -2.54 24.57
N TYR A 13 -0.59 -1.45 24.92
CA TYR A 13 -1.23 -0.30 25.56
C TYR A 13 -0.73 1.00 24.96
N PHE A 14 -1.57 2.00 25.02
CA PHE A 14 -1.29 3.35 24.55
C PHE A 14 -1.35 4.33 25.72
N THR A 15 -0.29 5.10 25.92
CA THR A 15 -0.24 6.14 26.93
C THR A 15 -0.58 7.48 26.31
N LEU A 16 -1.70 8.06 26.71
CA LEU A 16 -2.09 9.43 26.37
C LEU A 16 -1.39 10.38 27.35
N LEU A 17 -0.26 10.94 26.95
CA LEU A 17 0.56 11.82 27.80
C LEU A 17 -0.23 13.05 28.26
N ASP A 18 -1.00 13.67 27.37
CA ASP A 18 -1.79 14.88 27.66
C ASP A 18 -2.87 14.65 28.73
N LYS A 19 -3.32 13.40 28.88
CA LYS A 19 -4.40 13.03 29.83
C LYS A 19 -3.90 12.14 30.95
N ASN A 20 -2.62 11.84 31.00
CA ASN A 20 -2.00 10.90 31.93
C ASN A 20 -2.80 9.58 32.07
N LYS A 21 -3.26 9.07 30.92
CA LYS A 21 -4.15 7.90 30.86
C LYS A 21 -3.51 6.79 30.03
N VAL A 22 -3.52 5.59 30.58
CA VAL A 22 -3.13 4.37 29.87
C VAL A 22 -4.38 3.69 29.33
N VAL A 23 -4.41 3.46 28.02
CA VAL A 23 -5.49 2.76 27.31
C VAL A 23 -4.97 1.41 26.88
N LYS A 24 -5.61 0.34 27.33
CA LYS A 24 -5.32 -1.02 26.85
C LYS A 24 -6.12 -1.32 25.60
N GLN A 25 -5.52 -2.08 24.70
CA GLN A 25 -6.21 -2.52 23.50
C GLN A 25 -7.35 -3.50 23.84
N ASN A 26 -8.43 -3.42 23.07
CA ASN A 26 -9.52 -4.37 23.16
C ASN A 26 -9.10 -5.69 22.51
N LYS A 27 -9.61 -6.83 22.96
CA LYS A 27 -9.33 -8.15 22.38
C LYS A 27 -9.66 -8.28 20.88
N PHE A 28 -10.54 -7.44 20.38
CA PHE A 28 -10.92 -7.38 18.97
C PHE A 28 -10.19 -6.27 18.21
N PHE A 29 -9.29 -5.56 18.86
CA PHE A 29 -8.51 -4.53 18.17
C PHE A 29 -7.66 -5.14 17.06
N ARG A 30 -7.63 -4.47 15.92
CA ARG A 30 -6.77 -4.80 14.80
C ARG A 30 -6.17 -3.51 14.27
N LEU A 31 -4.89 -3.55 13.97
CA LEU A 31 -4.16 -2.41 13.41
C LEU A 31 -3.77 -2.74 11.96
N PHE A 32 -4.09 -1.82 11.05
CA PHE A 32 -3.69 -1.89 9.66
C PHE A 32 -2.84 -0.67 9.33
N ALA A 33 -1.81 -0.86 8.54
CA ALA A 33 -0.98 0.22 8.04
C ALA A 33 -0.72 0.04 6.55
N THR A 34 -0.53 1.15 5.86
CA THR A 34 -0.08 1.17 4.46
C THR A 34 1.21 1.97 4.38
N ALA A 35 2.10 1.55 3.52
CA ALA A 35 3.35 2.25 3.26
C ALA A 35 3.72 2.13 1.77
N ASN A 36 4.45 3.10 1.27
CA ASN A 36 4.92 3.09 -0.12
C ASN A 36 6.20 2.26 -0.29
N THR A 37 6.85 1.89 0.80
CA THR A 37 8.04 1.05 0.81
C THR A 37 7.89 -0.07 1.84
N ILE A 38 8.61 -1.15 1.65
CA ILE A 38 8.66 -2.27 2.60
C ILE A 38 9.52 -1.99 3.85
N GLY A 39 9.90 -0.73 4.06
CA GLY A 39 10.70 -0.34 5.22
C GLY A 39 12.21 -0.46 5.05
N LEU A 40 12.71 -0.91 3.90
CA LEU A 40 14.15 -0.99 3.59
C LEU A 40 14.73 0.32 3.04
N GLY A 41 13.95 1.38 3.05
CA GLY A 41 14.25 2.63 2.36
C GLY A 41 13.78 2.62 0.91
N ASP A 42 13.95 3.73 0.24
CA ASP A 42 13.62 3.84 -1.18
C ASP A 42 14.89 3.67 -2.03
N THR A 43 14.97 2.56 -2.74
CA THR A 43 16.05 2.29 -3.69
C THR A 43 15.77 2.89 -5.08
N THR A 44 14.52 3.32 -5.31
CA THR A 44 14.06 3.84 -6.61
C THR A 44 14.19 5.36 -6.73
N GLY A 45 14.39 6.08 -5.61
CA GLY A 45 14.46 7.54 -5.56
C GLY A 45 13.11 8.25 -5.70
N LEU A 46 12.00 7.50 -5.84
CA LEU A 46 10.66 8.06 -5.99
C LEU A 46 10.05 8.61 -4.71
N TYR A 47 10.42 8.02 -3.59
CA TYR A 47 9.84 8.33 -2.28
C TYR A 47 10.89 9.00 -1.40
N THR A 48 11.28 10.22 -1.79
CA THR A 48 12.25 11.02 -1.02
C THR A 48 11.76 11.22 0.42
N GLY A 49 12.67 11.03 1.38
CA GLY A 49 12.36 11.18 2.81
C GLY A 49 11.88 9.91 3.51
N THR A 50 11.80 8.77 2.84
CA THR A 50 11.55 7.50 3.50
C THR A 50 12.78 7.06 4.28
N GLN A 51 12.59 6.79 5.57
CA GLN A 51 13.64 6.25 6.42
C GLN A 51 13.56 4.74 6.49
N GLN A 52 14.70 4.08 6.60
CA GLN A 52 14.75 2.66 6.89
C GLN A 52 14.08 2.37 8.23
N ILE A 53 13.21 1.39 8.25
CA ILE A 53 12.59 0.89 9.46
C ILE A 53 13.49 -0.21 10.02
N ASN A 54 13.75 -0.17 11.33
CA ASN A 54 14.51 -1.22 11.99
C ASN A 54 13.76 -2.57 11.83
N GLN A 55 14.50 -3.64 11.56
CA GLN A 55 13.96 -5.00 11.41
C GLN A 55 13.07 -5.39 12.59
N ALA A 56 13.46 -5.08 13.81
CA ALA A 56 12.66 -5.35 15.01
C ALA A 56 11.29 -4.63 15.02
N GLN A 57 11.12 -3.57 14.23
CA GLN A 57 9.83 -2.90 14.06
C GLN A 57 8.97 -3.58 13.01
N LEU A 58 9.60 -4.13 11.96
CA LEU A 58 8.90 -4.92 10.94
C LEU A 58 8.40 -6.23 11.52
N ASP A 59 9.21 -6.90 12.35
CA ASP A 59 8.89 -8.17 12.96
C ASP A 59 7.67 -8.14 13.90
N ARG A 60 7.23 -6.94 14.30
CA ARG A 60 5.99 -6.76 15.09
C ARG A 60 4.71 -6.84 14.26
N TRP A 61 4.81 -6.82 12.94
CA TRP A 61 3.68 -6.99 12.05
C TRP A 61 3.51 -8.47 11.71
N GLU A 62 2.39 -9.06 12.13
CA GLU A 62 2.12 -10.49 11.91
C GLU A 62 1.97 -10.83 10.42
N ILE A 63 1.43 -9.88 9.64
CA ILE A 63 1.20 -10.07 8.21
C ILE A 63 1.71 -8.83 7.48
N VAL A 64 2.66 -9.04 6.60
CA VAL A 64 3.14 -8.03 5.66
C VAL A 64 2.87 -8.54 4.25
N THR A 65 2.16 -7.76 3.46
CA THR A 65 1.86 -8.10 2.07
C THR A 65 2.13 -6.91 1.16
N SER A 66 2.61 -7.16 -0.03
CA SER A 66 2.75 -6.15 -1.07
C SER A 66 1.54 -6.19 -2.00
N LEU A 67 1.02 -5.00 -2.30
CA LEU A 67 0.01 -4.82 -3.34
C LEU A 67 0.69 -4.35 -4.60
N ASN A 68 0.38 -5.00 -5.69
CA ASN A 68 0.87 -4.64 -7.01
C ASN A 68 -0.29 -4.23 -7.92
N TYR A 69 0.04 -3.80 -9.11
CA TYR A 69 -0.96 -3.51 -10.14
C TYR A 69 -1.74 -4.78 -10.51
N LEU A 70 -2.99 -4.60 -10.88
CA LEU A 70 -3.84 -5.68 -11.36
C LEU A 70 -3.43 -6.10 -12.77
N GLU A 71 -3.88 -7.29 -13.15
CA GLU A 71 -3.81 -7.75 -14.55
C GLU A 71 -4.66 -6.86 -15.46
N GLU A 72 -4.25 -6.68 -16.71
CA GLU A 72 -4.87 -5.77 -17.67
C GLU A 72 -6.37 -6.03 -17.86
N GLU A 73 -6.78 -7.28 -17.84
CA GLU A 73 -8.19 -7.68 -17.95
C GLU A 73 -9.01 -7.20 -16.76
N LYS A 74 -8.45 -7.31 -15.54
CA LYS A 74 -9.12 -6.86 -14.33
C LYS A 74 -9.19 -5.34 -14.23
N GLU A 75 -8.14 -4.64 -14.69
CA GLU A 75 -8.19 -3.18 -14.79
C GLU A 75 -9.30 -2.73 -15.75
N LEU A 76 -9.44 -3.41 -16.91
CA LEU A 76 -10.50 -3.14 -17.88
C LEU A 76 -11.89 -3.35 -17.25
N GLU A 77 -12.13 -4.48 -16.60
CA GLU A 77 -13.40 -4.78 -15.93
C GLU A 77 -13.77 -3.68 -14.93
N ILE A 78 -12.83 -3.22 -14.11
CA ILE A 78 -13.07 -2.18 -13.10
C ILE A 78 -13.41 -0.85 -13.75
N ILE A 79 -12.69 -0.46 -14.81
CA ILE A 79 -12.93 0.80 -15.51
C ILE A 79 -14.33 0.79 -16.16
N LEU A 80 -14.70 -0.30 -16.81
CA LEU A 80 -16.03 -0.44 -17.43
C LEU A 80 -17.15 -0.46 -16.39
N ALA A 81 -16.95 -1.13 -15.25
CA ALA A 81 -17.91 -1.14 -14.16
C ALA A 81 -18.20 0.27 -13.60
N LYS A 82 -17.18 1.12 -13.57
CA LYS A 82 -17.29 2.52 -13.12
C LYS A 82 -17.82 3.46 -14.20
N ASN A 83 -17.61 3.13 -15.48
CA ASN A 83 -17.94 3.98 -16.61
C ASN A 83 -18.73 3.21 -17.66
N ARG A 84 -19.99 2.88 -17.34
CA ARG A 84 -20.86 2.08 -18.20
C ARG A 84 -21.06 2.66 -19.61
N SER A 85 -20.94 3.96 -19.79
CA SER A 85 -21.02 4.61 -21.10
C SER A 85 -19.91 4.17 -22.06
N LEU A 86 -18.81 3.66 -21.54
CA LEU A 86 -17.69 3.13 -22.31
C LEU A 86 -17.78 1.62 -22.57
N ASP A 87 -18.81 0.95 -22.06
CA ASP A 87 -19.03 -0.49 -22.25
C ASP A 87 -19.63 -0.80 -23.63
N ASN A 88 -18.91 -0.36 -24.66
CA ASN A 88 -19.17 -0.63 -26.06
C ASN A 88 -17.86 -1.00 -26.75
N THR A 89 -17.92 -1.52 -27.98
CA THR A 89 -16.73 -2.01 -28.69
C THR A 89 -15.63 -0.95 -28.85
N GLU A 90 -16.01 0.28 -29.19
CA GLU A 90 -15.05 1.38 -29.37
C GLU A 90 -14.41 1.78 -28.04
N GLY A 91 -15.22 1.93 -26.99
CA GLY A 91 -14.77 2.29 -25.64
C GLY A 91 -13.82 1.22 -25.07
N LYS A 92 -14.17 -0.05 -25.18
CA LYS A 92 -13.32 -1.17 -24.76
C LYS A 92 -11.96 -1.14 -25.46
N ASN A 93 -11.94 -0.93 -26.77
CA ASN A 93 -10.69 -0.86 -27.53
C ASN A 93 -9.82 0.33 -27.09
N LYS A 94 -10.43 1.51 -26.88
CA LYS A 94 -9.71 2.68 -26.38
C LYS A 94 -9.10 2.43 -25.01
N ILE A 95 -9.90 1.93 -24.06
CA ILE A 95 -9.43 1.66 -22.69
C ILE A 95 -8.34 0.58 -22.70
N SER A 96 -8.53 -0.50 -23.45
CA SER A 96 -7.52 -1.56 -23.57
C SER A 96 -6.17 -1.02 -24.07
N ASN A 97 -6.18 -0.13 -25.06
CA ASN A 97 -4.94 0.50 -25.53
C ASN A 97 -4.31 1.39 -24.47
N MET A 98 -5.09 2.16 -23.71
CA MET A 98 -4.59 2.98 -22.62
C MET A 98 -3.98 2.12 -21.49
N ILE A 99 -4.62 1.00 -21.14
CA ILE A 99 -4.10 0.04 -20.16
C ILE A 99 -2.76 -0.55 -20.64
N LYS A 100 -2.65 -0.93 -21.91
CA LYS A 100 -1.39 -1.42 -22.48
C LYS A 100 -0.27 -0.42 -22.39
N VAL A 101 -0.54 0.85 -22.72
CA VAL A 101 0.45 1.93 -22.57
C VAL A 101 0.88 2.06 -21.10
N ALA A 102 -0.08 2.09 -20.17
CA ALA A 102 0.22 2.16 -18.74
C ALA A 102 1.03 0.95 -18.26
N SER A 103 0.69 -0.27 -18.73
CA SER A 103 1.42 -1.50 -18.41
C SER A 103 2.86 -1.45 -18.90
N LEU A 104 3.07 -0.98 -20.13
CA LEU A 104 4.42 -0.81 -20.70
C LEU A 104 5.25 0.22 -19.90
N THR A 105 4.65 1.36 -19.56
CA THR A 105 5.31 2.39 -18.74
C THR A 105 5.71 1.83 -17.37
N ARG A 106 4.81 1.09 -16.70
CA ARG A 106 5.10 0.45 -15.41
C ARG A 106 6.26 -0.55 -15.52
N LYS A 107 6.28 -1.37 -16.59
CA LYS A 107 7.35 -2.33 -16.85
C LYS A 107 8.69 -1.65 -17.14
N GLY A 108 8.69 -0.61 -17.98
CA GLY A 108 9.89 0.18 -18.24
C GLY A 108 10.46 0.80 -16.99
N PHE A 109 9.60 1.36 -16.16
CA PHE A 109 10.01 1.90 -14.86
C PHE A 109 10.62 0.82 -13.93
N MET A 110 9.98 -0.34 -13.81
CA MET A 110 10.47 -1.45 -12.97
C MET A 110 11.81 -2.01 -13.45
N ASN A 111 12.08 -1.94 -14.76
CA ASN A 111 13.34 -2.39 -15.36
C ASN A 111 14.43 -1.32 -15.34
N GLY A 112 14.11 -0.08 -14.96
CA GLY A 112 15.04 1.04 -14.97
C GLY A 112 15.31 1.59 -16.37
N ASP A 113 14.39 1.39 -17.32
CA ASP A 113 14.51 1.86 -18.70
C ASP A 113 14.03 3.32 -18.86
N ILE A 114 13.30 3.86 -17.87
CA ILE A 114 12.78 5.23 -17.78
C ILE A 114 12.81 5.72 -16.35
#